data_31d6b4ef85a8765a59a2f9cea5ca1c26
#
_entry.id   31d6b4ef85a8765a59a2f9cea5ca1c26
#
_cell.length_a   1.000
_cell.length_b   1.000
_cell.length_c   1.000
_cell.angle_alpha   90.00
_cell.angle_beta   90.00
_cell.angle_gamma   90.00
#
_symmetry.space_group_name_H-M   'P 1'
#
loop_
_entity.id
_entity.type
_entity.pdbx_description
1 polymer ?
#
loop_
_entity_poly.entity_id
_entity_poly.type
_entity_poly.pdbx_seq_one_letter_code
_entity_poly.pdbx_strand_id
1 'polypeptide(L)'
;MKKILVIIVGLLFVNNLMAGDKEDLIKQIKQQWVDFSDKKANMSTMNKDGAWQATSQGGLWEFQTPKEFKAQIEDGPNTFNFSTRHIEVTIVGKSKDVAYANYYLVGTITDPKKKLIAPNYRTRASAIYLKKNGKWVSYGQHFSPLYGGSGVIFE
;
A
#
# COMPACT_ATOMS: atom_id res chain seq x y z
N MET A 1 -9.17 -45.62 -3.34
CA MET A 1 -9.66 -44.49 -4.10
C MET A 1 -10.18 -43.33 -3.26
N LYS A 2 -10.77 -43.51 -2.07
CA LYS A 2 -11.26 -42.38 -1.22
C LYS A 2 -10.17 -41.45 -0.67
N LYS A 3 -8.94 -41.95 -0.40
CA LYS A 3 -7.85 -41.10 0.16
C LYS A 3 -7.26 -40.09 -0.84
N ILE A 4 -7.29 -40.36 -2.13
CA ILE A 4 -6.78 -39.47 -3.18
C ILE A 4 -7.71 -38.29 -3.37
N LEU A 5 -9.03 -38.50 -3.24
CA LEU A 5 -10.03 -37.43 -3.36
C LEU A 5 -9.89 -36.36 -2.26
N VAL A 6 -9.56 -36.76 -1.03
CA VAL A 6 -9.39 -35.85 0.11
C VAL A 6 -8.16 -34.95 -0.09
N ILE A 7 -7.07 -35.48 -0.65
CA ILE A 7 -5.84 -34.68 -0.92
C ILE A 7 -6.08 -33.65 -2.02
N ILE A 8 -6.79 -34.02 -3.07
CA ILE A 8 -7.11 -33.08 -4.19
C ILE A 8 -8.03 -31.97 -3.71
N VAL A 9 -9.04 -32.28 -2.89
CA VAL A 9 -9.95 -31.27 -2.32
C VAL A 9 -9.19 -30.33 -1.38
N GLY A 10 -8.28 -30.87 -0.53
CA GLY A 10 -7.45 -30.03 0.35
C GLY A 10 -6.54 -29.06 -0.41
N LEU A 11 -5.92 -29.51 -1.51
CA LEU A 11 -5.08 -28.65 -2.35
C LEU A 11 -5.89 -27.55 -3.08
N LEU A 12 -7.11 -27.84 -3.52
CA LEU A 12 -8.00 -26.85 -4.13
C LEU A 12 -8.46 -25.78 -3.14
N PHE A 13 -8.75 -26.17 -1.88
CA PHE A 13 -9.12 -25.21 -0.83
C PHE A 13 -7.96 -24.28 -0.46
N VAL A 14 -6.74 -24.79 -0.34
CA VAL A 14 -5.56 -23.95 -0.02
C VAL A 14 -5.27 -22.94 -1.12
N ASN A 15 -5.38 -23.31 -2.39
CA ASN A 15 -5.18 -22.41 -3.51
C ASN A 15 -6.25 -21.32 -3.59
N ASN A 16 -7.51 -21.64 -3.31
CA ASN A 16 -8.61 -20.66 -3.29
C ASN A 16 -8.47 -19.66 -2.13
N LEU A 17 -8.03 -20.11 -0.95
CA LEU A 17 -7.76 -19.22 0.19
C LEU A 17 -6.62 -18.25 -0.11
N MET A 18 -5.58 -18.69 -0.80
CA MET A 18 -4.46 -17.81 -1.17
C MET A 18 -4.82 -16.81 -2.25
N ALA A 19 -5.63 -17.20 -3.22
CA ALA A 19 -6.15 -16.29 -4.23
C ALA A 19 -7.00 -15.20 -3.56
N GLY A 20 -7.89 -15.54 -2.63
CA GLY A 20 -8.69 -14.58 -1.88
C GLY A 20 -7.84 -13.59 -1.07
N ASP A 21 -6.83 -14.06 -0.36
CA ASP A 21 -5.93 -13.20 0.43
C ASP A 21 -5.15 -12.19 -0.43
N LYS A 22 -4.68 -12.63 -1.59
CA LYS A 22 -3.99 -11.76 -2.55
C LYS A 22 -4.93 -10.69 -3.12
N GLU A 23 -6.11 -11.10 -3.53
CA GLU A 23 -7.14 -10.21 -4.07
C GLU A 23 -7.65 -9.21 -3.03
N ASP A 24 -7.84 -9.65 -1.79
CA ASP A 24 -8.27 -8.80 -0.69
C ASP A 24 -7.22 -7.72 -0.37
N LEU A 25 -5.94 -8.08 -0.35
CA LEU A 25 -4.88 -7.09 -0.16
C LEU A 25 -4.78 -6.11 -1.34
N ILE A 26 -4.96 -6.57 -2.58
CA ILE A 26 -5.01 -5.69 -3.76
C ILE A 26 -6.16 -4.69 -3.64
N LYS A 27 -7.35 -5.13 -3.23
CA LYS A 27 -8.50 -4.25 -2.99
C LYS A 27 -8.21 -3.24 -1.88
N GLN A 28 -7.60 -3.70 -0.77
CA GLN A 28 -7.21 -2.86 0.34
C GLN A 28 -6.21 -1.77 -0.10
N ILE A 29 -5.18 -2.11 -0.87
CA ILE A 29 -4.20 -1.14 -1.40
C ILE A 29 -4.88 -0.10 -2.27
N LYS A 30 -5.78 -0.50 -3.16
CA LYS A 30 -6.54 0.44 -4.00
C LYS A 30 -7.37 1.39 -3.15
N GLN A 31 -8.11 0.85 -2.19
CA GLN A 31 -8.97 1.65 -1.31
C GLN A 31 -8.15 2.61 -0.43
N GLN A 32 -6.99 2.18 0.07
CA GLN A 32 -6.09 3.04 0.85
C GLN A 32 -5.72 4.33 0.10
N TRP A 33 -5.46 4.25 -1.20
CA TRP A 33 -5.09 5.43 -2.00
C TRP A 33 -6.28 6.29 -2.40
N VAL A 34 -7.49 5.71 -2.50
CA VAL A 34 -8.74 6.47 -2.60
C VAL A 34 -8.97 7.23 -1.30
N ASP A 35 -8.91 6.56 -0.16
CA ASP A 35 -9.09 7.17 1.16
C ASP A 35 -8.05 8.29 1.39
N PHE A 36 -6.79 8.05 1.02
CA PHE A 36 -5.73 9.06 1.10
C PHE A 36 -6.05 10.32 0.26
N SER A 37 -6.52 10.12 -0.96
CA SER A 37 -6.93 11.24 -1.84
C SER A 37 -8.13 12.01 -1.29
N ASP A 38 -9.03 11.31 -0.61
CA ASP A 38 -10.18 11.88 0.09
C ASP A 38 -9.85 12.48 1.47
N LYS A 39 -8.57 12.49 1.86
CA LYS A 39 -8.10 12.91 3.20
C LYS A 39 -8.72 12.10 4.35
N LYS A 40 -8.89 10.81 4.16
CA LYS A 40 -9.39 9.88 5.16
C LYS A 40 -8.30 8.90 5.57
N ALA A 41 -7.93 8.89 6.83
CA ALA A 41 -6.95 7.94 7.36
C ALA A 41 -7.63 6.65 7.84
N ASN A 42 -7.48 5.57 7.10
CA ASN A 42 -7.97 4.27 7.55
C ASN A 42 -6.98 3.61 8.51
N MET A 43 -7.11 3.91 9.79
CA MET A 43 -6.20 3.42 10.83
C MET A 43 -6.25 1.90 11.06
N SER A 44 -7.31 1.21 10.60
CA SER A 44 -7.42 -0.25 10.77
C SER A 44 -6.42 -1.04 9.91
N THR A 45 -5.82 -0.41 8.92
CA THR A 45 -4.84 -1.00 8.00
C THR A 45 -3.41 -0.63 8.32
N MET A 46 -3.17 0.17 9.37
CA MET A 46 -1.85 0.55 9.83
C MET A 46 -1.46 -0.24 11.08
N ASN A 47 -0.17 -0.55 11.21
CA ASN A 47 0.34 -1.13 12.45
C ASN A 47 0.15 -0.16 13.62
N LYS A 48 -0.44 -0.65 14.71
CA LYS A 48 -0.73 0.15 15.91
C LYS A 48 0.52 0.77 16.58
N ASP A 49 1.69 0.16 16.36
CA ASP A 49 2.96 0.60 16.91
C ASP A 49 3.70 1.57 15.98
N GLY A 50 3.15 1.86 14.79
CA GLY A 50 3.78 2.65 13.74
C GLY A 50 4.44 1.82 12.66
N ALA A 51 4.99 2.50 11.65
CA ALA A 51 5.63 1.88 10.50
C ALA A 51 6.81 2.71 9.98
N TRP A 52 7.81 2.03 9.44
CA TRP A 52 8.89 2.68 8.72
C TRP A 52 8.46 3.03 7.30
N GLN A 53 8.80 4.22 6.87
CA GLN A 53 8.55 4.64 5.50
C GLN A 53 9.69 5.47 4.91
N ALA A 54 9.81 5.44 3.59
CA ALA A 54 10.61 6.38 2.83
C ALA A 54 9.77 6.95 1.70
N THR A 55 9.72 8.27 1.62
CA THR A 55 8.91 8.98 0.63
C THR A 55 9.64 9.14 -0.69
N SER A 56 8.90 9.40 -1.76
CA SER A 56 9.45 9.62 -3.10
C SER A 56 10.21 10.92 -3.28
N GLN A 57 10.14 11.82 -2.32
CA GLN A 57 10.87 13.09 -2.35
C GLN A 57 12.35 12.95 -1.96
N GLY A 58 12.78 11.74 -1.66
CA GLY A 58 14.09 11.49 -1.09
C GLY A 58 14.11 11.83 0.41
N GLY A 59 15.19 11.53 1.05
CA GLY A 59 15.34 11.69 2.48
C GLY A 59 15.66 10.38 3.18
N LEU A 60 15.75 10.45 4.48
CA LEU A 60 16.03 9.29 5.32
C LEU A 60 14.76 8.46 5.55
N TRP A 61 14.95 7.24 6.02
CA TRP A 61 13.87 6.46 6.56
C TRP A 61 13.29 7.16 7.80
N GLU A 62 11.97 7.24 7.84
CA GLU A 62 11.23 7.84 8.93
C GLU A 62 10.34 6.79 9.60
N PHE A 63 10.34 6.78 10.93
CA PHE A 63 9.36 6.01 11.69
C PHE A 63 8.16 6.90 11.95
N GLN A 64 7.00 6.49 11.48
CA GLN A 64 5.77 7.24 11.60
C GLN A 64 4.79 6.52 12.54
N THR A 65 4.38 7.21 13.58
CA THR A 65 3.33 6.73 14.48
C THR A 65 1.95 6.83 13.81
N PRO A 66 0.94 6.06 14.28
CA PRO A 66 -0.43 6.19 13.79
C PRO A 66 -1.00 7.62 13.87
N LYS A 67 -0.66 8.35 14.92
CA LYS A 67 -1.11 9.74 15.10
C LYS A 67 -0.53 10.67 14.03
N GLU A 68 0.77 10.55 13.76
CA GLU A 68 1.46 11.35 12.74
C GLU A 68 0.96 11.00 11.33
N PHE A 69 0.76 9.71 11.06
CA PHE A 69 0.20 9.25 9.78
C PHE A 69 -1.21 9.83 9.56
N LYS A 70 -2.07 9.80 10.58
CA LYS A 70 -3.40 10.37 10.52
C LYS A 70 -3.35 11.87 10.25
N ALA A 71 -2.54 12.61 10.99
CA ALA A 71 -2.38 14.05 10.82
C ALA A 71 -1.83 14.40 9.42
N GLN A 72 -0.86 13.64 8.91
CA GLN A 72 -0.33 13.84 7.57
C GLN A 72 -1.41 13.73 6.48
N ILE A 73 -2.33 12.80 6.62
CA ILE A 73 -3.41 12.59 5.65
C ILE A 73 -4.52 13.63 5.82
N GLU A 74 -5.07 13.76 7.02
CA GLU A 74 -6.27 14.54 7.27
C GLU A 74 -6.00 16.05 7.34
N ASP A 75 -4.89 16.45 7.96
CA ASP A 75 -4.53 17.84 8.20
C ASP A 75 -3.52 18.39 7.18
N GLY A 76 -2.94 17.54 6.35
CA GLY A 76 -1.96 17.92 5.35
C GLY A 76 -2.52 18.98 4.38
N PRO A 77 -1.71 20.02 3.99
CA PRO A 77 -2.22 21.15 3.23
C PRO A 77 -2.55 20.80 1.76
N ASN A 78 -1.85 19.83 1.20
CA ASN A 78 -1.98 19.49 -0.22
C ASN A 78 -3.17 18.58 -0.49
N THR A 79 -3.69 18.66 -1.71
CA THR A 79 -4.69 17.72 -2.24
C THR A 79 -4.00 16.74 -3.18
N PHE A 80 -4.34 15.46 -3.03
CA PHE A 80 -3.80 14.37 -3.80
C PHE A 80 -4.88 13.75 -4.67
N ASN A 81 -4.53 13.40 -5.90
CA ASN A 81 -5.39 12.59 -6.76
C ASN A 81 -4.53 11.42 -7.26
N PHE A 82 -4.52 10.33 -6.49
CA PHE A 82 -3.67 9.19 -6.73
C PHE A 82 -4.45 7.98 -7.21
N SER A 83 -3.81 7.20 -8.04
CA SER A 83 -4.28 5.88 -8.43
C SER A 83 -3.11 4.89 -8.51
N THR A 84 -3.42 3.62 -8.30
CA THR A 84 -2.45 2.53 -8.39
C THR A 84 -2.47 1.88 -9.76
N ARG A 85 -1.31 1.36 -10.21
CA ARG A 85 -1.15 0.58 -11.44
C ARG A 85 -0.32 -0.67 -11.14
N HIS A 86 -0.63 -1.78 -11.80
CA HIS A 86 0.15 -3.02 -11.77
C HIS A 86 0.49 -3.48 -10.36
N ILE A 87 -0.56 -3.68 -9.52
CA ILE A 87 -0.34 -4.17 -8.15
C ILE A 87 -0.04 -5.67 -8.23
N GLU A 88 1.16 -6.04 -7.77
CA GLU A 88 1.56 -7.42 -7.56
C GLU A 88 1.72 -7.69 -6.06
N VAL A 89 1.16 -8.80 -5.61
CA VAL A 89 1.23 -9.25 -4.21
C VAL A 89 1.84 -10.65 -4.18
N THR A 90 2.85 -10.81 -3.33
CA THR A 90 3.47 -12.10 -3.04
C THR A 90 3.24 -12.42 -1.57
N ILE A 91 2.53 -13.51 -1.29
CA ILE A 91 2.36 -14.04 0.07
C ILE A 91 3.59 -14.88 0.40
N VAL A 92 4.23 -14.61 1.53
CA VAL A 92 5.48 -15.24 1.95
C VAL A 92 5.37 -15.89 3.34
N GLY A 93 6.35 -16.73 3.66
CA GLY A 93 6.41 -17.44 4.93
C GLY A 93 5.54 -18.71 4.99
N LYS A 94 5.84 -19.59 5.94
CA LYS A 94 5.12 -20.86 6.13
C LYS A 94 3.69 -20.64 6.62
N SER A 95 3.48 -19.66 7.49
CA SER A 95 2.19 -19.25 8.04
C SER A 95 1.33 -18.46 7.06
N LYS A 96 1.93 -17.98 5.95
CA LYS A 96 1.26 -17.18 4.92
C LYS A 96 0.54 -15.93 5.45
N ASP A 97 1.11 -15.36 6.48
CA ASP A 97 0.64 -14.17 7.19
C ASP A 97 1.48 -12.92 6.89
N VAL A 98 2.45 -13.04 5.99
CA VAL A 98 3.26 -11.94 5.48
C VAL A 98 3.00 -11.76 4.00
N ALA A 99 2.86 -10.52 3.57
CA ALA A 99 2.74 -10.17 2.16
C ALA A 99 3.73 -9.05 1.79
N TYR A 100 4.32 -9.19 0.60
CA TYR A 100 5.09 -8.15 -0.05
C TYR A 100 4.33 -7.68 -1.28
N ALA A 101 4.07 -6.38 -1.37
CA ALA A 101 3.37 -5.77 -2.48
C ALA A 101 4.25 -4.79 -3.24
N ASN A 102 4.17 -4.83 -4.57
CA ASN A 102 4.78 -3.88 -5.49
C ASN A 102 3.72 -3.27 -6.38
N TYR A 103 3.81 -1.97 -6.61
CA TYR A 103 2.89 -1.28 -7.53
C TYR A 103 3.46 0.06 -7.99
N TYR A 104 2.83 0.65 -8.97
CA TYR A 104 3.07 2.04 -9.31
C TYR A 104 1.98 2.92 -8.71
N LEU A 105 2.39 4.03 -8.11
CA LEU A 105 1.50 5.08 -7.66
C LEU A 105 1.65 6.26 -8.62
N VAL A 106 0.56 6.68 -9.22
CA VAL A 106 0.53 7.75 -10.21
C VAL A 106 -0.58 8.73 -9.93
N GLY A 107 -0.41 9.98 -10.34
CA GLY A 107 -1.45 10.98 -10.15
C GLY A 107 -0.94 12.41 -10.17
N THR A 108 -1.58 13.25 -9.38
CA THR A 108 -1.28 14.67 -9.28
C THR A 108 -1.28 15.14 -7.83
N ILE A 109 -0.52 16.23 -7.56
CA ILE A 109 -0.53 16.94 -6.28
C ILE A 109 -0.84 18.40 -6.54
N THR A 110 -1.77 18.94 -5.78
CA THR A 110 -2.20 20.34 -5.85
C THR A 110 -1.99 21.01 -4.48
N ASP A 111 -1.42 22.18 -4.46
CA ASP A 111 -1.20 22.96 -3.24
C ASP A 111 -2.50 23.64 -2.73
N PRO A 112 -2.49 24.26 -1.53
CA PRO A 112 -3.67 24.97 -0.99
C PRO A 112 -4.16 26.13 -1.86
N LYS A 113 -3.30 26.71 -2.69
CA LYS A 113 -3.66 27.77 -3.65
C LYS A 113 -4.21 27.23 -4.96
N LYS A 114 -4.49 25.91 -5.01
CA LYS A 114 -4.96 25.19 -6.19
C LYS A 114 -3.97 25.17 -7.37
N LYS A 115 -2.70 25.44 -7.10
CA LYS A 115 -1.64 25.27 -8.09
C LYS A 115 -1.25 23.80 -8.19
N LEU A 116 -1.20 23.27 -9.39
CA LEU A 116 -0.74 21.93 -9.67
C LEU A 116 0.78 21.87 -9.53
N ILE A 117 1.28 21.34 -8.39
CA ILE A 117 2.70 21.29 -8.06
C ILE A 117 3.38 20.00 -8.50
N ALA A 118 2.60 18.92 -8.73
CA ALA A 118 3.08 17.69 -9.35
C ALA A 118 2.06 17.20 -10.37
N PRO A 119 2.17 17.60 -11.65
CA PRO A 119 1.21 17.22 -12.69
C PRO A 119 1.35 15.79 -13.18
N ASN A 120 2.48 15.15 -12.91
CA ASN A 120 2.82 13.84 -13.42
C ASN A 120 3.53 13.01 -12.34
N TYR A 121 2.91 12.92 -11.16
CA TYR A 121 3.45 12.13 -10.07
C TYR A 121 3.53 10.66 -10.47
N ARG A 122 4.71 10.05 -10.41
CA ARG A 122 4.93 8.64 -10.70
C ARG A 122 6.00 8.07 -9.79
N THR A 123 5.63 7.02 -9.06
CA THR A 123 6.56 6.31 -8.18
C THR A 123 6.41 4.81 -8.29
N ARG A 124 7.49 4.11 -7.98
CA ARG A 124 7.45 2.70 -7.60
C ARG A 124 7.18 2.64 -6.11
N ALA A 125 6.24 1.83 -5.72
CA ALA A 125 5.94 1.56 -4.34
C ALA A 125 6.25 0.11 -4.01
N SER A 126 6.81 -0.11 -2.83
CA SER A 126 6.92 -1.43 -2.21
C SER A 126 6.43 -1.35 -0.77
N ALA A 127 5.72 -2.38 -0.32
CA ALA A 127 5.17 -2.39 1.02
C ALA A 127 5.15 -3.81 1.60
N ILE A 128 5.32 -3.90 2.91
CA ILE A 128 5.20 -5.14 3.67
C ILE A 128 3.93 -5.07 4.52
N TYR A 129 3.16 -6.13 4.48
CA TYR A 129 1.94 -6.33 5.26
C TYR A 129 2.03 -7.59 6.10
N LEU A 130 1.47 -7.54 7.30
CA LEU A 130 1.25 -8.72 8.13
C LEU A 130 -0.26 -8.92 8.32
N LYS A 131 -0.68 -10.19 8.30
CA LYS A 131 -2.07 -10.56 8.57
C LYS A 131 -2.27 -10.72 10.06
N LYS A 132 -3.04 -9.83 10.67
CA LYS A 132 -3.39 -9.85 12.10
C LYS A 132 -4.90 -9.97 12.25
N ASN A 133 -5.37 -10.98 12.93
CA ASN A 133 -6.82 -11.22 13.14
C ASN A 133 -7.63 -11.18 11.83
N GLY A 134 -7.11 -11.80 10.78
CA GLY A 134 -7.75 -11.86 9.46
C GLY A 134 -7.63 -10.59 8.60
N LYS A 135 -6.96 -9.53 9.07
CA LYS A 135 -6.79 -8.26 8.35
C LYS A 135 -5.32 -8.02 8.00
N TRP A 136 -5.07 -7.50 6.82
CA TRP A 136 -3.75 -7.06 6.41
C TRP A 136 -3.41 -5.70 7.01
N VAL A 137 -2.26 -5.60 7.66
CA VAL A 137 -1.78 -4.41 8.36
C VAL A 137 -0.42 -4.02 7.80
N SER A 138 -0.27 -2.78 7.38
CA SER A 138 0.99 -2.24 6.84
C SER A 138 2.05 -2.11 7.93
N TYR A 139 3.25 -2.60 7.65
CA TYR A 139 4.42 -2.55 8.54
C TYR A 139 5.53 -1.66 8.02
N GLY A 140 5.51 -1.35 6.76
CA GLY A 140 6.48 -0.46 6.15
C GLY A 140 6.23 -0.29 4.67
N GLN A 141 6.64 0.86 4.15
CA GLN A 141 6.49 1.17 2.74
C GLN A 141 7.61 2.09 2.25
N HIS A 142 7.94 1.92 1.00
CA HIS A 142 8.95 2.71 0.32
C HIS A 142 8.43 3.17 -1.02
N PHE A 143 8.66 4.44 -1.32
CA PHE A 143 8.34 5.05 -2.59
C PHE A 143 9.61 5.57 -3.24
N SER A 144 9.86 5.20 -4.48
CA SER A 144 10.96 5.76 -5.27
C SER A 144 10.46 6.34 -6.58
N PRO A 145 10.99 7.49 -7.02
CA PRO A 145 10.50 8.15 -8.23
C PRO A 145 10.80 7.31 -9.47
N LEU A 146 9.92 7.39 -10.47
CA LEU A 146 10.20 6.93 -11.81
C LEU A 146 10.81 8.06 -12.62
N TYR A 147 11.74 7.73 -13.54
CA TYR A 147 12.32 8.68 -14.47
C TYR A 147 11.22 9.40 -15.26
N GLY A 148 11.32 10.72 -15.37
CA GLY A 148 10.31 11.56 -16.03
C GLY A 148 8.99 11.73 -15.26
N GLY A 149 8.89 11.20 -14.03
CA GLY A 149 7.77 11.45 -13.12
C GLY A 149 8.11 12.51 -12.08
N SER A 150 7.08 13.22 -11.61
CA SER A 150 7.20 14.23 -10.54
C SER A 150 7.27 13.58 -9.14
N GLY A 151 7.74 12.38 -9.01
CA GLY A 151 7.98 11.71 -7.73
C GLY A 151 9.15 12.32 -6.98
N VAL A 152 10.10 12.86 -7.73
CA VAL A 152 11.04 13.91 -7.31
C VAL A 152 10.64 15.14 -8.10
N ILE A 153 10.41 16.24 -7.42
CA ILE A 153 10.30 17.56 -8.07
C ILE A 153 11.73 17.94 -8.40
N PHE A 154 12.12 17.72 -9.65
CA PHE A 154 13.32 18.36 -10.17
C PHE A 154 12.91 19.81 -10.54
N GLU A 155 13.41 20.75 -9.78
CA GLU A 155 13.38 22.16 -10.17
C GLU A 155 14.40 22.40 -11.29
#